data_80c2d0f90ad840d5146b2177ca49e0c6
#
_entry.id   80c2d0f90ad840d5146b2177ca49e0c6
#
_cell.length_a   1.000
_cell.length_b   1.000
_cell.length_c   1.000
_cell.angle_alpha   90.00
_cell.angle_beta   90.00
_cell.angle_gamma   90.00
#
_symmetry.space_group_name_H-M   'P 1'
#
loop_
_entity.id
_entity.type
_entity.pdbx_description
1 polymer ?
#
loop_
_entity_poly.entity_id
_entity_poly.type
_entity_poly.pdbx_seq_one_letter_code
_entity_poly.pdbx_strand_id
1 'polypeptide(L)'
;MRGRGLAAVTVICLFLGFLGGLTEYFGPTLRAGEERLKHTPRESISASVAAPSVSAEGAVLIDGSSGQVLYEKKSDRKLYPASTTKIMTALVALETLEELGLGPDSKVIVPAEAAGVEGSSLYLKAGEKLSLEELLYGLMLQSGNDSAEAIAICVGGTREAFVEKMNKKAGELGCSGTHFVNPSGLFDEDHYTTAKDLAVIAAEAMKREDFREIVGAQKWASEETDRSFVNKNKTVFNYDGGNGVKIGFTKSSGRTLVASAERDGREMIAVVLRDGNWFNDAYALMDYGFEIASSDGYGASDETGE
;
A
#
# COMPACT_ATOMS: atom_id res chain seq x y z
N MET A 1 46.15 25.33 5.13
CA MET A 1 45.51 24.00 5.09
C MET A 1 44.11 24.16 5.66
N ARG A 2 43.10 24.17 4.80
CA ARG A 2 41.71 24.47 5.20
C ARG A 2 40.92 23.14 5.20
N GLY A 3 40.56 22.70 6.42
CA GLY A 3 39.67 21.56 6.59
C GLY A 3 38.22 21.95 6.27
N ARG A 4 37.59 21.19 5.40
CA ARG A 4 36.15 21.24 5.14
C ARG A 4 35.46 20.37 6.17
N GLY A 5 34.70 20.99 7.09
CA GLY A 5 33.87 20.27 8.04
C GLY A 5 32.59 19.80 7.35
N LEU A 6 32.31 18.52 7.44
CA LEU A 6 30.98 17.91 7.15
C LEU A 6 30.02 18.36 8.24
N ALA A 7 28.96 19.04 7.87
CA ALA A 7 27.83 19.32 8.77
C ALA A 7 26.90 18.11 8.77
N ALA A 8 26.97 17.28 9.81
CA ALA A 8 25.97 16.28 10.07
C ALA A 8 24.73 16.98 10.65
N VAL A 9 23.64 16.97 9.92
CA VAL A 9 22.35 17.45 10.42
C VAL A 9 21.75 16.34 11.30
N THR A 10 21.90 16.50 12.60
CA THR A 10 21.22 15.66 13.59
C THR A 10 19.83 16.24 13.79
N VAL A 11 18.81 15.57 13.31
CA VAL A 11 17.42 15.95 13.63
C VAL A 11 17.11 15.48 15.04
N ILE A 12 17.21 16.41 15.98
CA ILE A 12 16.74 16.22 17.36
C ILE A 12 15.25 16.57 17.36
N CYS A 13 14.39 15.64 17.74
CA CYS A 13 12.99 15.93 18.04
C CYS A 13 12.91 16.87 19.24
N LEU A 14 12.80 18.17 19.01
CA LEU A 14 12.48 19.15 20.04
C LEU A 14 11.01 19.50 19.93
N PHE A 15 10.24 19.07 20.93
CA PHE A 15 8.90 19.55 21.22
C PHE A 15 8.98 21.03 21.64
N LEU A 16 8.43 21.92 20.85
CA LEU A 16 8.04 23.24 21.32
C LEU A 16 6.55 23.43 20.98
N GLY A 17 5.75 23.33 22.01
CA GLY A 17 4.37 23.77 22.00
C GLY A 17 4.30 25.29 21.75
N PHE A 18 3.56 25.71 20.74
CA PHE A 18 3.19 27.09 20.56
C PHE A 18 1.67 27.21 20.57
N LEU A 19 1.15 27.70 21.70
CA LEU A 19 -0.18 28.28 21.81
C LEU A 19 -0.14 29.71 21.26
N GLY A 20 -1.06 30.07 20.43
CA GLY A 20 -1.34 31.49 20.16
C GLY A 20 -1.89 31.79 18.80
N GLY A 21 -3.16 31.76 18.64
CA GLY A 21 -4.12 32.77 18.21
C GLY A 21 -3.91 33.49 16.86
N LEU A 22 -5.03 33.53 16.15
CA LEU A 22 -5.58 34.65 15.39
C LEU A 22 -5.59 34.59 13.87
N THR A 23 -6.84 34.59 13.43
CA THR A 23 -7.50 35.39 12.38
C THR A 23 -7.47 34.90 10.95
N GLU A 24 -8.67 34.58 10.57
CA GLU A 24 -9.36 34.71 9.29
C GLU A 24 -8.54 35.25 8.11
N TYR A 25 -8.39 34.41 7.10
CA TYR A 25 -8.33 34.86 5.73
C TYR A 25 -9.21 33.95 4.86
N PHE A 26 -10.37 34.48 4.47
CA PHE A 26 -11.23 33.85 3.48
C PHE A 26 -10.55 33.92 2.11
N GLY A 27 -10.09 32.79 1.60
CA GLY A 27 -9.71 32.56 0.23
C GLY A 27 -10.67 31.56 -0.43
N PRO A 28 -10.90 31.59 -1.75
CA PRO A 28 -12.03 30.95 -2.38
C PRO A 28 -11.97 29.43 -2.27
N THR A 29 -13.09 28.85 -1.85
CA THR A 29 -13.41 27.44 -1.84
C THR A 29 -13.08 26.77 -3.19
N LEU A 30 -11.97 26.06 -3.24
CA LEU A 30 -11.79 25.02 -4.25
C LEU A 30 -12.76 23.90 -3.89
N ARG A 31 -13.80 23.73 -4.69
CA ARG A 31 -14.62 22.53 -4.70
C ARG A 31 -13.68 21.37 -5.01
N ALA A 32 -13.34 20.58 -3.98
CA ALA A 32 -12.85 19.23 -4.16
C ALA A 32 -13.95 18.48 -4.93
N GLY A 33 -13.67 18.17 -6.18
CA GLY A 33 -14.56 17.34 -6.97
C GLY A 33 -14.63 15.96 -6.32
N GLU A 34 -15.83 15.56 -5.95
CA GLU A 34 -16.17 14.17 -5.68
C GLU A 34 -15.98 13.37 -6.99
N GLU A 35 -14.77 12.96 -7.29
CA GLU A 35 -14.55 11.81 -8.17
C GLU A 35 -14.79 10.53 -7.35
N ARG A 36 -16.06 10.31 -7.00
CA ARG A 36 -16.56 8.98 -6.71
C ARG A 36 -16.14 8.08 -7.86
N LEU A 37 -15.53 6.94 -7.57
CA LEU A 37 -15.47 5.80 -8.49
C LEU A 37 -16.86 5.68 -9.13
N LYS A 38 -16.98 6.17 -10.37
CA LYS A 38 -18.22 6.14 -11.10
C LYS A 38 -18.54 4.67 -11.30
N HIS A 39 -19.57 4.21 -10.61
CA HIS A 39 -20.25 2.99 -10.94
C HIS A 39 -20.91 3.24 -12.30
N THR A 40 -20.15 3.07 -13.39
CA THR A 40 -20.70 3.03 -14.73
C THR A 40 -21.52 1.76 -14.80
N PRO A 41 -22.82 1.81 -15.21
CA PRO A 41 -23.59 0.61 -15.43
C PRO A 41 -22.81 -0.27 -16.42
N ARG A 42 -22.73 -1.54 -16.11
CA ARG A 42 -22.12 -2.60 -16.89
C ARG A 42 -22.65 -2.55 -18.32
N GLU A 43 -22.04 -1.73 -19.19
CA GLU A 43 -22.22 -1.90 -20.63
C GLU A 43 -21.55 -3.23 -20.99
N SER A 44 -22.28 -4.02 -21.76
CA SER A 44 -22.04 -5.40 -22.11
C SER A 44 -20.56 -5.73 -22.38
N ILE A 45 -19.89 -6.23 -21.34
CA ILE A 45 -18.63 -6.97 -21.51
C ILE A 45 -18.95 -8.14 -22.44
N SER A 46 -18.23 -8.25 -23.53
CA SER A 46 -18.39 -9.31 -24.52
C SER A 46 -18.56 -10.68 -23.85
N ALA A 47 -19.63 -11.38 -24.19
CA ALA A 47 -20.07 -12.61 -23.52
C ALA A 47 -19.18 -13.85 -23.77
N SER A 48 -17.89 -13.66 -24.13
CA SER A 48 -16.98 -14.74 -24.55
C SER A 48 -16.05 -15.25 -23.44
N VAL A 49 -15.78 -14.45 -22.40
CA VAL A 49 -14.85 -14.83 -21.33
C VAL A 49 -15.61 -15.16 -20.06
N ALA A 50 -15.53 -16.42 -19.60
CA ALA A 50 -16.19 -16.83 -18.36
C ALA A 50 -15.41 -16.33 -17.14
N ALA A 51 -16.09 -15.63 -16.22
CA ALA A 51 -15.48 -15.18 -15.00
C ALA A 51 -14.99 -16.36 -14.12
N PRO A 52 -13.78 -16.30 -13.54
CA PRO A 52 -13.26 -17.38 -12.72
C PRO A 52 -14.05 -17.54 -11.42
N SER A 53 -14.10 -18.79 -10.91
CA SER A 53 -14.58 -19.05 -9.56
C SER A 53 -13.42 -19.05 -8.60
N VAL A 54 -13.48 -18.18 -7.57
CA VAL A 54 -12.42 -18.06 -6.55
C VAL A 54 -12.92 -18.53 -5.18
N SER A 55 -12.02 -19.07 -4.36
CA SER A 55 -12.34 -19.56 -3.01
C SER A 55 -12.40 -18.44 -1.96
N ALA A 56 -11.90 -17.25 -2.28
CA ALA A 56 -11.88 -16.09 -1.39
C ALA A 56 -13.25 -15.78 -0.78
N GLU A 57 -13.28 -15.35 0.46
CA GLU A 57 -14.48 -14.89 1.15
C GLU A 57 -14.94 -13.51 0.67
N GLY A 58 -13.98 -12.65 0.29
CA GLY A 58 -14.18 -11.39 -0.41
C GLY A 58 -13.12 -11.23 -1.49
N ALA A 59 -13.51 -10.83 -2.70
CA ALA A 59 -12.57 -10.61 -3.79
C ALA A 59 -13.02 -9.47 -4.70
N VAL A 60 -12.05 -8.82 -5.34
CA VAL A 60 -12.26 -7.85 -6.39
C VAL A 60 -11.08 -7.88 -7.36
N LEU A 61 -11.37 -7.63 -8.63
CA LEU A 61 -10.38 -7.27 -9.65
C LEU A 61 -10.73 -5.90 -10.19
N ILE A 62 -9.76 -5.03 -10.27
CA ILE A 62 -9.90 -3.72 -10.92
C ILE A 62 -8.84 -3.54 -12.00
N ASP A 63 -9.16 -2.73 -13.01
CA ASP A 63 -8.16 -2.05 -13.83
C ASP A 63 -7.49 -0.97 -12.98
N GLY A 64 -6.19 -1.08 -12.76
CA GLY A 64 -5.44 -0.22 -11.84
C GLY A 64 -5.36 1.24 -12.29
N SER A 65 -5.46 1.48 -13.61
CA SER A 65 -5.35 2.82 -14.19
C SER A 65 -6.67 3.58 -14.13
N SER A 66 -7.78 2.91 -14.45
CA SER A 66 -9.12 3.53 -14.49
C SER A 66 -9.92 3.36 -13.20
N GLY A 67 -9.55 2.39 -12.35
CA GLY A 67 -10.34 2.00 -11.19
C GLY A 67 -11.60 1.21 -11.52
N GLN A 68 -11.79 0.81 -12.80
CA GLN A 68 -12.95 0.05 -13.22
C GLN A 68 -12.95 -1.34 -12.57
N VAL A 69 -14.09 -1.71 -11.96
CA VAL A 69 -14.28 -3.05 -11.40
C VAL A 69 -14.60 -4.04 -12.52
N LEU A 70 -13.74 -5.05 -12.69
CA LEU A 70 -13.86 -6.11 -13.68
C LEU A 70 -14.48 -7.40 -13.12
N TYR A 71 -14.24 -7.64 -11.83
CA TYR A 71 -14.80 -8.78 -11.10
C TYR A 71 -15.03 -8.40 -9.63
N GLU A 72 -16.10 -8.93 -9.04
CA GLU A 72 -16.35 -8.81 -7.61
C GLU A 72 -17.06 -10.03 -7.03
N LYS A 73 -16.68 -10.36 -5.80
CA LYS A 73 -17.32 -11.38 -4.97
C LYS A 73 -17.35 -10.88 -3.54
N LYS A 74 -18.57 -10.53 -3.03
CA LYS A 74 -18.75 -9.98 -1.67
C LYS A 74 -17.69 -8.91 -1.35
N SER A 75 -17.40 -8.05 -2.33
CA SER A 75 -16.31 -7.09 -2.31
C SER A 75 -16.43 -6.05 -1.20
N ASP A 76 -17.66 -5.76 -0.73
CA ASP A 76 -17.96 -4.82 0.35
C ASP A 76 -18.02 -5.48 1.74
N ARG A 77 -17.73 -6.80 1.86
CA ARG A 77 -17.72 -7.49 3.14
C ARG A 77 -16.52 -7.05 3.97
N LYS A 78 -16.77 -6.61 5.21
CA LYS A 78 -15.70 -6.31 6.17
C LYS A 78 -14.98 -7.59 6.58
N LEU A 79 -13.67 -7.61 6.40
CA LEU A 79 -12.77 -8.71 6.72
C LEU A 79 -11.49 -8.15 7.33
N TYR A 80 -10.73 -8.99 8.04
CA TYR A 80 -9.46 -8.59 8.63
C TYR A 80 -8.34 -8.59 7.58
N PRO A 81 -7.65 -7.46 7.35
CA PRO A 81 -6.64 -7.34 6.31
C PRO A 81 -5.34 -8.08 6.59
N ALA A 82 -5.00 -8.34 7.86
CA ALA A 82 -3.65 -8.74 8.24
C ALA A 82 -2.60 -7.76 7.68
N SER A 83 -1.44 -8.24 7.27
CA SER A 83 -0.34 -7.40 6.78
C SER A 83 -0.58 -6.71 5.43
N THR A 84 -1.74 -6.90 4.77
CA THR A 84 -2.09 -6.02 3.63
C THR A 84 -2.40 -4.59 4.09
N THR A 85 -2.64 -4.36 5.37
CA THR A 85 -2.64 -3.03 6.04
C THR A 85 -1.41 -2.20 5.69
N LYS A 86 -0.25 -2.84 5.53
CA LYS A 86 1.03 -2.18 5.29
C LYS A 86 1.10 -1.43 3.95
N ILE A 87 0.16 -1.69 3.04
CA ILE A 87 -0.04 -0.88 1.83
C ILE A 87 -0.39 0.56 2.23
N MET A 88 -1.38 0.73 3.12
CA MET A 88 -1.75 2.05 3.65
C MET A 88 -0.63 2.66 4.48
N THR A 89 0.07 1.85 5.27
CA THR A 89 1.21 2.32 6.07
C THR A 89 2.32 2.88 5.19
N ALA A 90 2.69 2.18 4.12
CA ALA A 90 3.70 2.65 3.18
C ALA A 90 3.23 3.90 2.42
N LEU A 91 1.98 3.93 1.95
CA LEU A 91 1.40 5.09 1.25
C LEU A 91 1.47 6.35 2.12
N VAL A 92 0.92 6.28 3.34
CA VAL A 92 0.91 7.43 4.28
C VAL A 92 2.32 7.83 4.69
N ALA A 93 3.24 6.86 4.85
CA ALA A 93 4.63 7.16 5.15
C ALA A 93 5.29 7.95 4.01
N LEU A 94 5.19 7.48 2.77
CA LEU A 94 5.79 8.12 1.60
C LEU A 94 5.22 9.53 1.37
N GLU A 95 3.89 9.71 1.50
CA GLU A 95 3.26 11.03 1.42
C GLU A 95 3.76 11.98 2.52
N THR A 96 3.84 11.49 3.76
CA THR A 96 4.32 12.31 4.88
C THR A 96 5.81 12.67 4.73
N LEU A 97 6.63 11.76 4.19
CA LEU A 97 8.05 12.07 3.89
C LEU A 97 8.18 13.17 2.85
N GLU A 98 7.37 13.13 1.80
CA GLU A 98 7.32 14.16 0.78
C GLU A 98 6.90 15.51 1.38
N GLU A 99 5.84 15.55 2.22
CA GLU A 99 5.39 16.74 2.95
C GLU A 99 6.50 17.34 3.84
N LEU A 100 7.32 16.49 4.46
CA LEU A 100 8.42 16.89 5.33
C LEU A 100 9.71 17.24 4.58
N GLY A 101 9.78 17.06 3.26
CA GLY A 101 10.97 17.22 2.44
C GLY A 101 12.09 16.23 2.79
N LEU A 102 11.71 15.03 3.27
CA LEU A 102 12.64 13.95 3.63
C LEU A 102 12.75 12.95 2.49
N GLY A 103 13.97 12.49 2.23
CA GLY A 103 14.25 11.44 1.27
C GLY A 103 14.31 10.03 1.89
N PRO A 104 14.37 8.99 1.07
CA PRO A 104 14.45 7.59 1.53
C PRO A 104 15.75 7.29 2.30
N ASP A 105 16.83 8.02 2.03
CA ASP A 105 18.14 7.95 2.71
C ASP A 105 18.14 8.59 4.11
N SER A 106 17.06 9.31 4.48
CA SER A 106 16.92 9.94 5.79
C SER A 106 17.06 8.92 6.91
N LYS A 107 17.91 9.24 7.89
CA LYS A 107 18.19 8.34 9.02
C LYS A 107 17.21 8.55 10.16
N VAL A 108 16.71 7.45 10.66
CA VAL A 108 15.87 7.39 11.86
C VAL A 108 16.53 6.56 12.94
N ILE A 109 16.15 6.82 14.17
CA ILE A 109 16.53 6.02 15.34
C ILE A 109 15.31 5.16 15.71
N VAL A 110 15.48 3.85 15.72
CA VAL A 110 14.42 2.90 16.07
C VAL A 110 13.92 3.19 17.49
N PRO A 111 12.62 3.52 17.65
CA PRO A 111 12.04 3.74 18.97
C PRO A 111 12.02 2.44 19.81
N ALA A 112 12.03 2.56 21.11
CA ALA A 112 11.97 1.40 22.00
C ALA A 112 10.66 0.60 21.82
N GLU A 113 9.58 1.28 21.52
CA GLU A 113 8.23 0.74 21.30
C GLU A 113 8.15 -0.13 20.03
N ALA A 114 9.03 0.11 19.06
CA ALA A 114 9.10 -0.68 17.83
C ALA A 114 9.89 -1.98 18.00
N ALA A 115 10.75 -2.06 19.04
CA ALA A 115 11.54 -3.26 19.28
C ALA A 115 10.71 -4.35 19.95
N GLY A 116 10.83 -5.60 19.46
CA GLY A 116 10.16 -6.76 20.08
C GLY A 116 8.67 -6.89 19.78
N VAL A 117 8.16 -6.15 18.79
CA VAL A 117 6.77 -6.31 18.30
C VAL A 117 6.56 -7.72 17.76
N GLU A 118 5.44 -8.33 18.15
CA GLU A 118 5.11 -9.71 17.78
C GLU A 118 4.88 -9.90 16.26
N GLY A 119 5.02 -11.13 15.80
CA GLY A 119 4.75 -11.54 14.42
C GLY A 119 5.97 -11.43 13.52
N SER A 120 5.76 -11.03 12.26
CA SER A 120 6.87 -10.83 11.31
C SER A 120 7.75 -9.67 11.77
N SER A 121 9.07 -9.89 11.83
CA SER A 121 10.00 -8.91 12.39
C SER A 121 11.28 -8.84 11.57
N LEU A 122 11.91 -7.67 11.55
CA LEU A 122 13.28 -7.43 11.09
C LEU A 122 14.27 -7.57 12.26
N TYR A 123 13.76 -7.83 13.47
CA TYR A 123 14.53 -7.90 14.72
C TYR A 123 15.25 -6.57 15.02
N LEU A 124 14.53 -5.46 14.82
CA LEU A 124 15.02 -4.12 15.11
C LEU A 124 15.33 -3.97 16.61
N LYS A 125 16.43 -3.25 16.90
CA LYS A 125 16.84 -2.95 18.27
C LYS A 125 16.58 -1.48 18.59
N ALA A 126 16.09 -1.20 19.78
CA ALA A 126 15.93 0.17 20.25
C ALA A 126 17.25 0.95 20.15
N GLY A 127 17.20 2.16 19.62
CA GLY A 127 18.36 3.01 19.39
C GLY A 127 19.18 2.67 18.14
N GLU A 128 18.82 1.65 17.38
CA GLU A 128 19.45 1.32 16.11
C GLU A 128 19.19 2.44 15.08
N LYS A 129 20.18 2.75 14.25
CA LYS A 129 20.07 3.78 13.21
C LYS A 129 19.91 3.11 11.86
N LEU A 130 18.85 3.44 11.15
CA LEU A 130 18.52 2.88 9.84
C LEU A 130 18.06 3.99 8.89
N SER A 131 18.09 3.73 7.59
CA SER A 131 17.40 4.58 6.62
C SER A 131 15.90 4.30 6.60
N LEU A 132 15.11 5.29 6.21
CA LEU A 132 13.69 5.09 5.95
C LEU A 132 13.47 4.09 4.82
N GLU A 133 14.34 4.10 3.81
CA GLU A 133 14.35 3.12 2.74
C GLU A 133 14.42 1.68 3.28
N GLU A 134 15.41 1.40 4.16
CA GLU A 134 15.55 0.07 4.75
C GLU A 134 14.30 -0.36 5.52
N LEU A 135 13.68 0.57 6.25
CA LEU A 135 12.42 0.31 6.94
C LEU A 135 11.26 0.04 5.96
N LEU A 136 11.15 0.80 4.86
CA LEU A 136 10.10 0.62 3.85
C LEU A 136 10.24 -0.71 3.11
N TYR A 137 11.47 -1.07 2.68
CA TYR A 137 11.71 -2.38 2.07
C TYR A 137 11.46 -3.52 3.07
N GLY A 138 11.89 -3.38 4.32
CA GLY A 138 11.60 -4.35 5.37
C GLY A 138 10.10 -4.49 5.66
N LEU A 139 9.36 -3.37 5.66
CA LEU A 139 7.91 -3.32 5.78
C LEU A 139 7.21 -4.13 4.69
N MET A 140 7.58 -3.90 3.44
CA MET A 140 6.86 -4.47 2.31
C MET A 140 7.34 -5.87 1.94
N LEU A 141 8.66 -6.13 1.88
CA LEU A 141 9.22 -7.40 1.44
C LEU A 141 9.20 -8.47 2.55
N GLN A 142 9.58 -8.10 3.78
CA GLN A 142 9.61 -9.00 4.93
C GLN A 142 8.35 -8.96 5.79
N SER A 143 7.51 -7.94 5.57
CA SER A 143 6.31 -7.72 6.36
C SER A 143 6.61 -7.38 7.84
N GLY A 144 7.72 -6.67 8.13
CA GLY A 144 8.16 -6.33 9.48
C GLY A 144 7.09 -5.52 10.24
N ASN A 145 6.64 -6.03 11.39
CA ASN A 145 5.72 -5.30 12.27
C ASN A 145 6.49 -4.24 13.07
N ASP A 146 7.71 -4.56 13.47
CA ASP A 146 8.66 -3.62 14.06
C ASP A 146 9.00 -2.47 13.13
N SER A 147 9.16 -2.74 11.84
CA SER A 147 9.32 -1.69 10.82
C SER A 147 8.08 -0.80 10.70
N ALA A 148 6.87 -1.39 10.73
CA ALA A 148 5.63 -0.63 10.69
C ALA A 148 5.50 0.33 11.88
N GLU A 149 5.80 -0.13 13.10
CA GLU A 149 5.79 0.68 14.30
C GLU A 149 6.89 1.77 14.26
N ALA A 150 8.11 1.42 13.83
CA ALA A 150 9.19 2.39 13.70
C ALA A 150 8.84 3.52 12.72
N ILE A 151 8.30 3.17 11.55
CA ILE A 151 7.83 4.15 10.56
C ILE A 151 6.72 5.02 11.16
N ALA A 152 5.70 4.42 11.79
CA ALA A 152 4.58 5.15 12.34
C ALA A 152 5.04 6.20 13.37
N ILE A 153 5.96 5.84 14.26
CA ILE A 153 6.46 6.74 15.29
C ILE A 153 7.40 7.79 14.70
N CYS A 154 8.36 7.38 13.86
CA CYS A 154 9.37 8.30 13.33
C CYS A 154 8.81 9.30 12.32
N VAL A 155 7.83 8.88 11.51
CA VAL A 155 7.23 9.71 10.45
C VAL A 155 5.97 10.42 10.96
N GLY A 156 5.15 9.74 11.77
CA GLY A 156 3.89 10.28 12.30
C GLY A 156 4.04 11.04 13.61
N GLY A 157 5.19 10.99 14.26
CA GLY A 157 5.43 11.57 15.59
C GLY A 157 4.98 10.64 16.72
N THR A 158 3.81 10.04 16.62
CA THR A 158 3.33 8.96 17.49
C THR A 158 2.61 7.91 16.67
N ARG A 159 2.47 6.70 17.22
CA ARG A 159 1.67 5.63 16.61
C ARG A 159 0.23 6.05 16.36
N GLU A 160 -0.39 6.67 17.36
CA GLU A 160 -1.79 7.11 17.33
C GLU A 160 -2.00 8.17 16.26
N ALA A 161 -1.15 9.18 16.19
CA ALA A 161 -1.22 10.23 15.17
C ALA A 161 -1.04 9.66 13.75
N PHE A 162 -0.18 8.64 13.58
CA PHE A 162 -0.01 7.97 12.30
C PHE A 162 -1.24 7.15 11.91
N VAL A 163 -1.85 6.43 12.85
CA VAL A 163 -3.09 5.68 12.62
C VAL A 163 -4.26 6.63 12.27
N GLU A 164 -4.34 7.80 12.90
CA GLU A 164 -5.29 8.84 12.50
C GLU A 164 -5.08 9.29 11.05
N LYS A 165 -3.82 9.49 10.62
CA LYS A 165 -3.50 9.78 9.21
C LYS A 165 -3.94 8.64 8.28
N MET A 166 -3.73 7.36 8.66
CA MET A 166 -4.20 6.22 7.87
C MET A 166 -5.72 6.24 7.69
N ASN A 167 -6.48 6.47 8.76
CA ASN A 167 -7.93 6.54 8.69
C ASN A 167 -8.43 7.77 7.92
N LYS A 168 -7.77 8.92 8.08
CA LYS A 168 -8.04 10.12 7.29
C LYS A 168 -7.85 9.85 5.79
N LYS A 169 -6.72 9.23 5.40
CA LYS A 169 -6.46 8.86 4.01
C LYS A 169 -7.49 7.87 3.48
N ALA A 170 -7.90 6.86 4.26
CA ALA A 170 -8.98 5.95 3.88
C ALA A 170 -10.29 6.72 3.62
N GLY A 171 -10.63 7.70 4.46
CA GLY A 171 -11.78 8.58 4.25
C GLY A 171 -11.67 9.43 2.99
N GLU A 172 -10.51 10.02 2.70
CA GLU A 172 -10.23 10.80 1.49
C GLU A 172 -10.39 9.96 0.22
N LEU A 173 -10.00 8.67 0.28
CA LEU A 173 -10.16 7.71 -0.81
C LEU A 173 -11.57 7.12 -0.91
N GLY A 174 -12.50 7.51 -0.02
CA GLY A 174 -13.86 6.98 -0.01
C GLY A 174 -14.00 5.55 0.52
N CYS A 175 -12.97 5.03 1.21
CA CYS A 175 -12.92 3.66 1.75
C CYS A 175 -13.73 3.54 3.06
N SER A 176 -15.06 3.65 2.95
CA SER A 176 -15.97 3.69 4.11
C SER A 176 -16.12 2.36 4.86
N GLY A 177 -15.71 1.26 4.26
CA GLY A 177 -15.70 -0.08 4.85
C GLY A 177 -14.37 -0.43 5.55
N THR A 178 -13.48 0.56 5.75
CA THR A 178 -12.14 0.37 6.28
C THR A 178 -11.92 1.15 7.56
N HIS A 179 -11.26 0.52 8.54
CA HIS A 179 -10.81 1.16 9.76
C HIS A 179 -9.50 0.53 10.24
N PHE A 180 -8.51 1.35 10.51
CA PHE A 180 -7.20 0.95 11.00
C PHE A 180 -7.04 1.31 12.48
N VAL A 181 -6.46 0.41 13.28
CA VAL A 181 -6.11 0.66 14.70
C VAL A 181 -4.61 0.46 14.98
N ASN A 182 -3.87 -0.05 14.00
CA ASN A 182 -2.42 -0.20 14.06
C ASN A 182 -1.80 -0.16 12.67
N PRO A 183 -0.48 0.13 12.54
CA PRO A 183 0.17 0.23 11.23
C PRO A 183 0.59 -1.12 10.64
N SER A 184 0.49 -2.22 11.38
CA SER A 184 1.06 -3.52 11.01
C SER A 184 0.04 -4.51 10.46
N GLY A 185 -1.24 -4.37 10.83
CA GLY A 185 -2.31 -5.34 10.56
C GLY A 185 -2.36 -6.49 11.55
N LEU A 186 -1.78 -6.32 12.75
CA LEU A 186 -2.04 -7.20 13.87
C LEU A 186 -3.53 -7.20 14.20
N PHE A 187 -4.02 -8.36 14.63
CA PHE A 187 -5.45 -8.56 14.84
C PHE A 187 -6.01 -7.64 15.93
N ASP A 188 -7.10 -7.00 15.58
CA ASP A 188 -7.99 -6.28 16.46
C ASP A 188 -9.39 -6.35 15.85
N GLU A 189 -10.44 -6.42 16.65
CA GLU A 189 -11.83 -6.52 16.17
C GLU A 189 -12.27 -5.28 15.39
N ASP A 190 -11.71 -4.12 15.74
CA ASP A 190 -11.96 -2.84 15.08
C ASP A 190 -11.02 -2.55 13.90
N HIS A 191 -10.09 -3.49 13.58
CA HIS A 191 -9.17 -3.38 12.45
C HIS A 191 -9.67 -4.18 11.26
N TYR A 192 -10.40 -3.54 10.35
CA TYR A 192 -11.04 -4.21 9.22
C TYR A 192 -10.93 -3.40 7.92
N THR A 193 -11.14 -4.08 6.81
CA THR A 193 -11.24 -3.51 5.47
C THR A 193 -12.21 -4.33 4.62
N THR A 194 -12.47 -3.87 3.40
CA THR A 194 -13.17 -4.64 2.35
C THR A 194 -12.21 -4.90 1.18
N ALA A 195 -12.52 -5.92 0.35
CA ALA A 195 -11.68 -6.17 -0.83
C ALA A 195 -11.69 -4.95 -1.77
N LYS A 196 -12.84 -4.29 -1.91
CA LYS A 196 -13.02 -3.09 -2.73
C LYS A 196 -12.20 -1.91 -2.21
N ASP A 197 -12.30 -1.60 -0.92
CA ASP A 197 -11.53 -0.50 -0.33
C ASP A 197 -10.03 -0.75 -0.45
N LEU A 198 -9.60 -1.99 -0.20
CA LEU A 198 -8.18 -2.34 -0.28
C LEU A 198 -7.64 -2.26 -1.72
N ALA A 199 -8.48 -2.53 -2.73
CA ALA A 199 -8.11 -2.32 -4.12
C ALA A 199 -7.95 -0.83 -4.46
N VAL A 200 -8.84 0.03 -3.93
CA VAL A 200 -8.71 1.49 -4.07
C VAL A 200 -7.43 2.00 -3.43
N ILE A 201 -7.14 1.56 -2.20
CA ILE A 201 -5.91 1.92 -1.49
C ILE A 201 -4.67 1.44 -2.26
N ALA A 202 -4.70 0.22 -2.79
CA ALA A 202 -3.60 -0.31 -3.57
C ALA A 202 -3.41 0.44 -4.90
N ALA A 203 -4.48 0.77 -5.61
CA ALA A 203 -4.43 1.56 -6.84
C ALA A 203 -3.84 2.95 -6.59
N GLU A 204 -4.22 3.61 -5.50
CA GLU A 204 -3.64 4.90 -5.13
C GLU A 204 -2.14 4.79 -4.83
N ALA A 205 -1.74 3.79 -4.05
CA ALA A 205 -0.34 3.55 -3.73
C ALA A 205 0.49 3.23 -5.00
N MET A 206 -0.07 2.43 -5.91
CA MET A 206 0.58 2.05 -7.18
C MET A 206 0.74 3.22 -8.17
N LYS A 207 0.10 4.37 -7.98
CA LYS A 207 0.39 5.59 -8.77
C LYS A 207 1.76 6.17 -8.45
N ARG A 208 2.32 5.87 -7.28
CA ARG A 208 3.63 6.37 -6.84
C ARG A 208 4.75 5.46 -7.37
N GLU A 209 5.73 6.08 -8.02
CA GLU A 209 6.88 5.34 -8.56
C GLU A 209 7.74 4.71 -7.44
N ASP A 210 7.98 5.47 -6.35
CA ASP A 210 8.72 4.99 -5.19
C ASP A 210 8.04 3.77 -4.51
N PHE A 211 6.71 3.77 -4.43
CA PHE A 211 5.97 2.62 -3.92
C PHE A 211 6.07 1.41 -4.86
N ARG A 212 5.90 1.63 -6.19
CA ARG A 212 6.01 0.57 -7.20
C ARG A 212 7.39 -0.08 -7.18
N GLU A 213 8.45 0.72 -7.06
CA GLU A 213 9.83 0.22 -6.95
C GLU A 213 9.98 -0.70 -5.74
N ILE A 214 9.52 -0.27 -4.55
CA ILE A 214 9.62 -1.06 -3.32
C ILE A 214 8.86 -2.39 -3.45
N VAL A 215 7.59 -2.36 -3.86
CA VAL A 215 6.75 -3.58 -3.86
C VAL A 215 7.07 -4.54 -5.00
N GLY A 216 7.60 -4.02 -6.11
CA GLY A 216 8.04 -4.79 -7.27
C GLY A 216 9.41 -5.43 -7.10
N ALA A 217 10.21 -4.96 -6.16
CA ALA A 217 11.53 -5.51 -5.91
C ALA A 217 11.47 -6.98 -5.49
N GLN A 218 12.16 -7.86 -6.20
CA GLN A 218 12.31 -9.27 -5.83
C GLN A 218 13.23 -9.44 -4.62
N LYS A 219 14.28 -8.61 -4.57
CA LYS A 219 15.29 -8.58 -3.50
C LYS A 219 15.76 -7.16 -3.30
N TRP A 220 16.14 -6.86 -2.09
CA TRP A 220 16.81 -5.62 -1.73
C TRP A 220 17.89 -5.89 -0.70
N ALA A 221 18.98 -5.14 -0.73
CA ALA A 221 20.08 -5.22 0.22
C ALA A 221 20.52 -3.80 0.61
N SER A 222 20.76 -3.60 1.89
CA SER A 222 21.27 -2.33 2.39
C SER A 222 22.73 -2.14 1.97
N GLU A 223 23.08 -0.92 1.57
CA GLU A 223 24.48 -0.54 1.34
C GLU A 223 25.21 -0.20 2.65
N GLU A 224 24.48 0.00 3.74
CA GLU A 224 25.02 0.51 5.01
C GLU A 224 24.98 -0.49 6.14
N THR A 225 24.10 -1.49 6.02
CA THR A 225 23.95 -2.55 7.03
C THR A 225 24.08 -3.93 6.36
N ASP A 226 24.21 -5.00 7.14
CA ASP A 226 24.25 -6.37 6.63
C ASP A 226 22.84 -6.94 6.29
N ARG A 227 21.81 -6.07 6.23
CA ARG A 227 20.44 -6.51 5.97
C ARG A 227 20.17 -6.71 4.50
N SER A 228 19.50 -7.80 4.21
CA SER A 228 18.96 -8.08 2.89
C SER A 228 17.58 -8.73 3.00
N PHE A 229 16.69 -8.38 2.07
CA PHE A 229 15.32 -8.83 2.07
C PHE A 229 14.98 -9.50 0.75
N VAL A 230 14.27 -10.62 0.81
CA VAL A 230 13.66 -11.28 -0.35
C VAL A 230 12.16 -11.12 -0.25
N ASN A 231 11.53 -10.69 -1.33
CA ASN A 231 10.09 -10.46 -1.32
C ASN A 231 9.32 -11.76 -1.06
N LYS A 232 8.44 -11.74 -0.07
CA LYS A 232 7.55 -12.87 0.26
C LYS A 232 6.35 -12.99 -0.67
N ASN A 233 6.06 -11.93 -1.44
CA ASN A 233 5.00 -11.95 -2.44
C ASN A 233 5.48 -12.68 -3.70
N LYS A 234 4.95 -13.87 -3.94
CA LYS A 234 5.35 -14.69 -5.08
C LYS A 234 4.92 -14.11 -6.43
N THR A 235 4.00 -13.15 -6.45
CA THR A 235 3.52 -12.53 -7.68
C THR A 235 4.67 -11.94 -8.49
N VAL A 236 5.63 -11.26 -7.83
CA VAL A 236 6.79 -10.64 -8.48
C VAL A 236 7.80 -11.62 -9.08
N PHE A 237 7.67 -12.92 -8.78
CA PHE A 237 8.55 -13.97 -9.29
C PHE A 237 7.85 -14.87 -10.31
N ASN A 238 6.56 -15.15 -10.08
CA ASN A 238 5.86 -16.29 -10.68
C ASN A 238 4.75 -15.88 -11.65
N TYR A 239 4.39 -14.60 -11.70
CA TYR A 239 3.32 -14.13 -12.58
C TYR A 239 3.89 -13.20 -13.63
N ASP A 240 3.52 -13.40 -14.88
CA ASP A 240 3.96 -12.55 -15.99
C ASP A 240 3.47 -11.12 -15.84
N GLY A 241 4.39 -10.15 -15.90
CA GLY A 241 4.12 -8.75 -15.58
C GLY A 241 3.90 -8.47 -14.10
N GLY A 242 4.03 -9.45 -13.20
CA GLY A 242 3.81 -9.30 -11.76
C GLY A 242 4.73 -8.25 -11.12
N ASN A 243 4.14 -7.18 -10.55
CA ASN A 243 4.86 -6.02 -10.02
C ASN A 243 4.47 -5.64 -8.58
N GLY A 244 3.69 -6.46 -7.87
CA GLY A 244 3.34 -6.21 -6.46
C GLY A 244 2.23 -7.10 -5.95
N VAL A 245 1.57 -6.79 -4.84
CA VAL A 245 1.78 -5.69 -3.90
C VAL A 245 2.12 -6.24 -2.51
N LYS A 246 1.18 -6.97 -1.85
CA LYS A 246 1.38 -7.41 -0.46
C LYS A 246 0.60 -8.65 -0.12
N ILE A 247 1.22 -9.52 0.67
CA ILE A 247 0.59 -10.68 1.33
C ILE A 247 0.25 -10.38 2.78
N GLY A 248 -0.71 -11.09 3.34
CA GLY A 248 -1.02 -11.07 4.77
C GLY A 248 -1.55 -12.41 5.28
N PHE A 249 -1.31 -12.67 6.54
CA PHE A 249 -1.85 -13.84 7.25
C PHE A 249 -1.90 -13.61 8.75
N THR A 250 -3.03 -13.91 9.34
CA THR A 250 -3.21 -14.20 10.77
C THR A 250 -4.19 -15.37 10.91
N LYS A 251 -4.30 -15.95 12.10
CA LYS A 251 -5.32 -17.00 12.34
C LYS A 251 -6.74 -16.46 12.12
N SER A 252 -7.00 -15.22 12.48
CA SER A 252 -8.32 -14.57 12.38
C SER A 252 -8.64 -14.14 10.94
N SER A 253 -7.67 -13.59 10.20
CA SER A 253 -7.87 -13.14 8.81
C SER A 253 -7.88 -14.28 7.80
N GLY A 254 -7.19 -15.40 8.08
CA GLY A 254 -6.78 -16.33 7.03
C GLY A 254 -5.72 -15.68 6.13
N ARG A 255 -5.54 -16.22 4.92
CA ARG A 255 -4.61 -15.65 3.93
C ARG A 255 -5.28 -14.51 3.16
N THR A 256 -4.54 -13.43 2.98
CA THR A 256 -4.94 -12.23 2.24
C THR A 256 -3.85 -11.88 1.24
N LEU A 257 -4.25 -11.44 0.04
CA LEU A 257 -3.31 -11.04 -1.00
C LEU A 257 -3.88 -9.85 -1.77
N VAL A 258 -3.04 -8.87 -1.99
CA VAL A 258 -3.17 -7.89 -3.05
C VAL A 258 -2.07 -8.20 -4.06
N ALA A 259 -2.47 -8.62 -5.25
CA ALA A 259 -1.58 -8.90 -6.38
C ALA A 259 -1.78 -7.84 -7.46
N SER A 260 -0.71 -7.43 -8.12
CA SER A 260 -0.77 -6.57 -9.29
C SER A 260 0.16 -7.07 -10.38
N ALA A 261 -0.21 -6.78 -11.60
CA ALA A 261 0.60 -7.03 -12.77
C ALA A 261 0.31 -6.01 -13.86
N GLU A 262 1.32 -5.70 -14.66
CA GLU A 262 1.21 -4.80 -15.80
C GLU A 262 1.63 -5.54 -17.08
N ARG A 263 0.76 -5.48 -18.11
CA ARG A 263 1.04 -5.99 -19.47
C ARG A 263 0.54 -4.96 -20.49
N ASP A 264 1.36 -4.65 -21.44
CA ASP A 264 1.04 -3.71 -22.53
C ASP A 264 0.48 -2.36 -22.04
N GLY A 265 1.07 -1.83 -20.94
CA GLY A 265 0.67 -0.57 -20.31
C GLY A 265 -0.66 -0.63 -19.54
N ARG A 266 -1.23 -1.81 -19.33
CA ARG A 266 -2.43 -2.01 -18.49
C ARG A 266 -2.06 -2.69 -17.19
N GLU A 267 -2.54 -2.12 -16.10
CA GLU A 267 -2.33 -2.67 -14.77
C GLU A 267 -3.61 -3.33 -14.25
N MET A 268 -3.51 -4.57 -13.82
CA MET A 268 -4.57 -5.30 -13.12
C MET A 268 -4.22 -5.42 -11.64
N ILE A 269 -5.18 -5.10 -10.76
CA ILE A 269 -5.04 -5.25 -9.32
C ILE A 269 -6.13 -6.22 -8.82
N ALA A 270 -5.70 -7.37 -8.32
CA ALA A 270 -6.56 -8.38 -7.72
C ALA A 270 -6.40 -8.41 -6.20
N VAL A 271 -7.52 -8.33 -5.48
CA VAL A 271 -7.55 -8.49 -4.02
C VAL A 271 -8.37 -9.72 -3.68
N VAL A 272 -7.76 -10.61 -2.88
CA VAL A 272 -8.45 -11.77 -2.30
C VAL A 272 -8.26 -11.78 -0.79
N LEU A 273 -9.37 -11.86 -0.05
CA LEU A 273 -9.39 -11.84 1.41
C LEU A 273 -9.95 -13.15 1.93
N ARG A 274 -9.27 -13.71 2.97
CA ARG A 274 -9.59 -14.99 3.61
C ARG A 274 -9.71 -16.11 2.60
N ASP A 275 -8.64 -16.36 1.87
CA ASP A 275 -8.58 -17.25 0.72
C ASP A 275 -7.61 -18.41 0.93
N GLY A 276 -8.10 -19.65 0.79
CA GLY A 276 -7.27 -20.86 0.87
C GLY A 276 -6.31 -21.03 -0.30
N ASN A 277 -6.68 -20.53 -1.48
CA ASN A 277 -5.96 -20.69 -2.76
C ASN A 277 -5.42 -19.37 -3.32
N TRP A 278 -5.15 -18.43 -2.47
CA TRP A 278 -4.92 -17.00 -2.67
C TRP A 278 -4.12 -16.58 -3.93
N PHE A 279 -2.95 -17.20 -4.19
CA PHE A 279 -2.16 -16.87 -5.38
C PHE A 279 -2.83 -17.32 -6.67
N ASN A 280 -3.32 -18.57 -6.73
CA ASN A 280 -3.97 -19.08 -7.92
C ASN A 280 -5.27 -18.32 -8.23
N ASP A 281 -6.04 -17.99 -7.19
CA ASP A 281 -7.29 -17.24 -7.35
C ASP A 281 -7.01 -15.81 -7.82
N ALA A 282 -6.00 -15.12 -7.24
CA ALA A 282 -5.59 -13.80 -7.69
C ALA A 282 -5.05 -13.82 -9.14
N TYR A 283 -4.27 -14.84 -9.52
CA TYR A 283 -3.74 -14.99 -10.86
C TYR A 283 -4.87 -15.25 -11.89
N ALA A 284 -5.82 -16.12 -11.55
CA ALA A 284 -7.00 -16.35 -12.40
C ALA A 284 -7.84 -15.07 -12.60
N LEU A 285 -7.94 -14.23 -11.56
CA LEU A 285 -8.61 -12.92 -11.69
C LEU A 285 -7.83 -12.00 -12.64
N MET A 286 -6.51 -11.90 -12.50
CA MET A 286 -5.71 -11.04 -13.37
C MET A 286 -5.70 -11.54 -14.81
N ASP A 287 -5.59 -12.87 -15.04
CA ASP A 287 -5.70 -13.47 -16.38
C ASP A 287 -7.05 -13.13 -17.03
N TYR A 288 -8.16 -13.26 -16.27
CA TYR A 288 -9.48 -12.85 -16.71
C TYR A 288 -9.54 -11.36 -17.10
N GLY A 289 -8.93 -10.48 -16.31
CA GLY A 289 -8.86 -9.05 -16.60
C GLY A 289 -8.10 -8.75 -17.89
N PHE A 290 -6.93 -9.36 -18.10
CA PHE A 290 -6.15 -9.18 -19.32
C PHE A 290 -6.84 -9.76 -20.55
N GLU A 291 -7.54 -10.88 -20.41
CA GLU A 291 -8.32 -11.49 -21.50
C GLU A 291 -9.48 -10.60 -21.95
N ILE A 292 -10.27 -10.05 -21.00
CA ILE A 292 -11.32 -9.09 -21.31
C ILE A 292 -10.74 -7.87 -22.01
N ALA A 293 -9.66 -7.30 -21.46
CA ALA A 293 -9.04 -6.11 -22.00
C ALA A 293 -8.51 -6.31 -23.42
N SER A 294 -8.10 -7.53 -23.77
CA SER A 294 -7.64 -7.89 -25.13
C SER A 294 -8.79 -8.09 -26.10
N SER A 295 -9.95 -8.61 -25.61
CA SER A 295 -11.13 -8.89 -26.47
C SER A 295 -11.91 -7.64 -26.84
N ASP A 296 -11.88 -6.60 -25.99
CA ASP A 296 -12.68 -5.37 -26.22
C ASP A 296 -12.04 -4.38 -27.21
N GLY A 297 -10.85 -4.68 -27.79
CA GLY A 297 -10.19 -3.81 -28.75
C GLY A 297 -9.89 -2.39 -28.19
N TYR A 298 -9.92 -2.23 -26.88
CA TYR A 298 -9.80 -0.96 -26.19
C TYR A 298 -8.32 -0.59 -26.08
N GLY A 299 -7.83 0.19 -27.04
CA GLY A 299 -6.48 0.72 -26.93
C GLY A 299 -5.72 0.96 -28.24
N ALA A 300 -6.38 0.91 -29.38
CA ALA A 300 -5.84 1.55 -30.58
C ALA A 300 -6.33 3.01 -30.58
N SER A 301 -5.67 3.90 -29.81
CA SER A 301 -5.72 5.32 -30.10
C SER A 301 -5.06 5.49 -31.45
N ASP A 302 -5.84 5.85 -32.47
CA ASP A 302 -5.41 6.38 -33.75
C ASP A 302 -4.38 7.49 -33.55
N GLU A 303 -3.11 7.14 -33.57
CA GLU A 303 -2.05 8.05 -33.99
C GLU A 303 -1.94 7.97 -35.54
N THR A 304 -2.99 8.40 -36.22
CA THR A 304 -2.92 8.82 -37.62
C THR A 304 -3.79 10.05 -37.77
N GLY A 305 -3.20 11.17 -37.47
CA GLY A 305 -3.70 12.51 -37.78
C GLY A 305 -2.59 13.25 -38.50
N GLU A 306 -2.74 13.34 -39.80
CA GLU A 306 -1.97 14.20 -40.71
C GLU A 306 -1.82 15.65 -40.20
#